data_502abd1612c68bb300d46b3b351c3e9f
#
_entry.id   502abd1612c68bb300d46b3b351c3e9f
#
_cell.length_a   1.000
_cell.length_b   1.000
_cell.length_c   1.000
_cell.angle_alpha   90.00
_cell.angle_beta   90.00
_cell.angle_gamma   90.00
#
_symmetry.space_group_name_H-M   'P 1'
#
loop_
_entity.id
_entity.type
_entity.pdbx_description
1 polymer ?
#
loop_
_entity_poly.entity_id
_entity_poly.type
_entity_poly.pdbx_seq_one_letter_code
_entity_poly.pdbx_strand_id
1 'polypeptide(L)'
;MKIQPINPNQSQQQNPSFQKLIIKQGSFALLKQSKYFPDKSYPNYGGNLRFFYQKLMKLRKAAEKNELYNVVLKPDKALFPNSGKIVVENASGVEQFGFTKSFDELLRVPEMEPKRTLTEKQDPNFLDRWLRNWRIKRRNNKLEHKQIDMRAFLDIVYKRIAEAVNNAEYLSELNEIKNIK
;
A
#
# COMPACT_ATOMS: atom_id res chain seq x y z
N MET A 1 38.05 -38.78 -28.66
CA MET A 1 37.43 -37.96 -27.57
C MET A 1 36.50 -36.96 -28.23
N LYS A 2 35.18 -37.13 -28.07
CA LYS A 2 34.15 -36.19 -28.58
C LYS A 2 33.78 -35.28 -27.44
N ILE A 3 34.09 -33.98 -27.56
CA ILE A 3 33.69 -32.95 -26.61
C ILE A 3 32.23 -32.62 -26.92
N GLN A 4 31.30 -32.87 -25.99
CA GLN A 4 29.91 -32.42 -26.09
C GLN A 4 29.82 -30.93 -25.87
N PRO A 5 29.05 -30.19 -26.70
CA PRO A 5 28.85 -28.77 -26.48
C PRO A 5 28.04 -28.54 -25.21
N ILE A 6 28.52 -27.65 -24.35
CA ILE A 6 27.82 -27.17 -23.17
C ILE A 6 26.58 -26.35 -23.64
N ASN A 7 25.42 -26.82 -23.29
CA ASN A 7 24.16 -26.15 -23.61
C ASN A 7 23.98 -24.89 -22.74
N PRO A 8 24.01 -23.66 -23.28
CA PRO A 8 23.96 -22.43 -22.48
C PRO A 8 22.55 -22.09 -21.97
N ASN A 9 21.56 -22.95 -22.13
CA ASN A 9 20.16 -22.74 -21.73
C ASN A 9 19.74 -23.52 -20.49
N GLN A 10 20.65 -23.76 -19.54
CA GLN A 10 20.19 -23.95 -18.18
C GLN A 10 19.79 -22.57 -17.65
N SER A 11 18.56 -22.15 -17.94
CA SER A 11 17.86 -21.16 -17.19
C SER A 11 18.06 -21.52 -15.71
N GLN A 12 18.84 -20.69 -15.01
CA GLN A 12 18.88 -20.72 -13.55
C GLN A 12 17.42 -20.67 -13.11
N GLN A 13 16.88 -21.79 -12.71
CA GLN A 13 15.74 -21.83 -11.83
C GLN A 13 16.21 -21.07 -10.58
N GLN A 14 15.96 -19.76 -10.60
CA GLN A 14 16.01 -18.97 -9.40
C GLN A 14 15.02 -19.64 -8.47
N ASN A 15 15.52 -20.38 -7.50
CA ASN A 15 14.72 -20.80 -6.36
C ASN A 15 13.90 -19.58 -5.95
N PRO A 16 12.57 -19.64 -5.97
CA PRO A 16 11.77 -18.53 -5.55
C PRO A 16 12.19 -18.21 -4.12
N SER A 17 12.98 -17.16 -3.93
CA SER A 17 13.29 -16.69 -2.59
C SER A 17 11.97 -16.19 -2.06
N PHE A 18 11.35 -16.96 -1.18
CA PHE A 18 10.12 -16.61 -0.51
C PHE A 18 10.33 -15.32 0.27
N GLN A 19 9.88 -14.21 -0.29
CA GLN A 19 9.97 -12.88 0.31
C GLN A 19 8.56 -12.47 0.70
N LYS A 20 8.28 -12.48 1.98
CA LYS A 20 6.96 -12.15 2.52
C LYS A 20 6.42 -10.79 2.15
N LEU A 21 7.26 -9.78 2.06
CA LEU A 21 6.89 -8.44 1.65
C LEU A 21 7.58 -8.10 0.32
N ILE A 22 6.86 -8.31 -0.77
CA ILE A 22 7.33 -8.06 -2.13
C ILE A 22 6.78 -6.70 -2.59
N ILE A 23 7.68 -5.82 -2.98
CA ILE A 23 7.33 -4.52 -3.52
C ILE A 23 7.65 -4.54 -5.01
N LYS A 24 6.63 -4.73 -5.84
CA LYS A 24 6.78 -4.74 -7.30
C LYS A 24 7.24 -3.36 -7.80
N GLN A 25 7.98 -3.37 -8.91
CA GLN A 25 8.45 -2.14 -9.54
C GLN A 25 7.29 -1.18 -9.84
N GLY A 26 7.49 0.10 -9.60
CA GLY A 26 6.47 1.13 -9.79
C GLY A 26 5.48 1.30 -8.62
N SER A 27 5.34 0.33 -7.71
CA SER A 27 4.38 0.39 -6.61
C SER A 27 4.55 1.62 -5.73
N PHE A 28 5.78 2.04 -5.44
CA PHE A 28 6.02 3.26 -4.67
C PHE A 28 5.65 4.54 -5.42
N ALA A 29 5.81 4.57 -6.74
CA ALA A 29 5.39 5.70 -7.54
C ALA A 29 3.86 5.86 -7.49
N LEU A 30 3.13 4.76 -7.61
CA LEU A 30 1.67 4.73 -7.49
C LEU A 30 1.19 5.09 -6.08
N LEU A 31 1.88 4.60 -5.05
CA LEU A 31 1.58 4.96 -3.66
C LEU A 31 1.68 6.48 -3.43
N LYS A 32 2.69 7.13 -4.01
CA LYS A 32 2.88 8.58 -3.94
C LYS A 32 1.87 9.38 -4.76
N GLN A 33 1.26 8.76 -5.78
CA GLN A 33 0.23 9.39 -6.62
C GLN A 33 -1.16 9.28 -6.01
N SER A 34 -1.34 8.47 -4.97
CA SER A 34 -2.61 8.39 -4.27
C SER A 34 -3.01 9.76 -3.70
N LYS A 35 -4.29 10.09 -3.81
CA LYS A 35 -4.87 11.35 -3.31
C LYS A 35 -4.71 11.57 -1.80
N TYR A 36 -4.45 10.51 -1.05
CA TYR A 36 -4.24 10.57 0.39
C TYR A 36 -2.76 10.67 0.77
N PHE A 37 -1.85 10.56 -0.19
CA PHE A 37 -0.43 10.69 0.10
C PHE A 37 -0.08 12.15 0.35
N PRO A 38 0.71 12.48 1.40
CA PRO A 38 1.07 13.86 1.73
C PRO A 38 1.80 14.57 0.58
N ASP A 39 1.52 15.86 0.41
CA ASP A 39 2.20 16.71 -0.57
C ASP A 39 3.69 16.91 -0.21
N LYS A 40 4.50 17.20 -1.21
CA LYS A 40 5.93 17.53 -1.06
C LYS A 40 6.18 18.80 -0.23
N SER A 41 5.17 19.66 -0.07
CA SER A 41 5.21 20.85 0.79
C SER A 41 5.26 20.56 2.28
N TYR A 42 5.00 19.30 2.69
CA TYR A 42 5.09 18.92 4.11
C TYR A 42 6.51 19.07 4.67
N PRO A 43 6.64 19.61 5.90
CA PRO A 43 7.94 19.76 6.54
C PRO A 43 8.69 18.42 6.61
N ASN A 44 9.98 18.47 6.28
CA ASN A 44 10.86 17.30 6.28
C ASN A 44 10.35 16.10 5.46
N TYR A 45 9.64 16.38 4.34
CA TYR A 45 9.04 15.34 3.48
C TYR A 45 10.03 14.23 3.09
N GLY A 46 11.22 14.59 2.60
CA GLY A 46 12.24 13.64 2.17
C GLY A 46 12.78 12.78 3.32
N GLY A 47 13.02 13.38 4.50
CA GLY A 47 13.48 12.68 5.69
C GLY A 47 12.43 11.69 6.20
N ASN A 48 11.16 12.09 6.25
CA ASN A 48 10.06 11.23 6.66
C ASN A 48 9.87 10.04 5.72
N LEU A 49 9.98 10.24 4.39
CA LEU A 49 9.94 9.15 3.42
C LEU A 49 11.10 8.18 3.58
N ARG A 50 12.33 8.69 3.76
CA ARG A 50 13.50 7.84 3.97
C ARG A 50 13.33 6.95 5.20
N PHE A 51 12.83 7.53 6.29
CA PHE A 51 12.55 6.79 7.52
C PHE A 51 11.47 5.71 7.32
N PHE A 52 10.39 6.04 6.61
CA PHE A 52 9.33 5.08 6.26
C PHE A 52 9.88 3.92 5.44
N TYR A 53 10.69 4.18 4.41
CA TYR A 53 11.30 3.13 3.61
C TYR A 53 12.26 2.25 4.41
N GLN A 54 13.04 2.82 5.33
CA GLN A 54 13.88 2.04 6.23
C GLN A 54 13.07 1.10 7.13
N LYS A 55 11.92 1.56 7.64
CA LYS A 55 10.99 0.71 8.40
C LYS A 55 10.42 -0.43 7.53
N LEU A 56 10.00 -0.14 6.30
CA LEU A 56 9.51 -1.16 5.37
C LEU A 56 10.57 -2.21 5.04
N MET A 57 11.84 -1.80 4.88
CA MET A 57 12.93 -2.76 4.64
C MET A 57 13.20 -3.64 5.86
N LYS A 58 13.07 -3.11 7.08
CA LYS A 58 13.16 -3.92 8.32
C LYS A 58 12.00 -4.91 8.40
N LEU A 59 10.78 -4.47 8.09
CA LEU A 59 9.59 -5.33 8.06
C LEU A 59 9.75 -6.44 7.02
N ARG A 60 10.28 -6.12 5.84
CA ARG A 60 10.59 -7.11 4.80
C ARG A 60 11.54 -8.20 5.31
N LYS A 61 12.65 -7.80 5.95
CA LYS A 61 13.62 -8.76 6.52
C LYS A 61 12.99 -9.63 7.64
N ALA A 62 12.17 -9.01 8.51
CA ALA A 62 11.47 -9.77 9.56
C ALA A 62 10.49 -10.77 8.96
N ALA A 63 9.91 -10.42 7.85
CA ALA A 63 8.91 -11.23 7.15
C ALA A 63 9.50 -12.38 6.31
N GLU A 64 10.81 -12.51 6.14
CA GLU A 64 11.46 -13.54 5.31
C GLU A 64 11.28 -14.99 5.82
N LYS A 65 10.73 -15.17 7.02
CA LYS A 65 10.60 -16.48 7.67
C LYS A 65 9.38 -17.31 7.29
N ASN A 66 8.41 -16.76 6.58
CA ASN A 66 7.19 -17.50 6.21
C ASN A 66 7.29 -18.09 4.80
N GLU A 67 6.98 -19.32 4.65
CA GLU A 67 7.16 -20.04 3.39
C GLU A 67 5.89 -20.14 2.54
N LEU A 68 4.71 -19.88 3.12
CA LEU A 68 3.43 -20.18 2.47
C LEU A 68 2.78 -18.97 1.81
N TYR A 69 2.89 -17.77 2.40
CA TYR A 69 2.20 -16.58 1.93
C TYR A 69 3.13 -15.38 1.80
N ASN A 70 2.90 -14.59 0.76
CA ASN A 70 3.58 -13.33 0.50
C ASN A 70 2.61 -12.16 0.61
N VAL A 71 3.07 -11.04 1.15
CA VAL A 71 2.38 -9.76 1.04
C VAL A 71 3.00 -8.99 -0.12
N VAL A 72 2.19 -8.66 -1.12
CA VAL A 72 2.67 -8.05 -2.36
C VAL A 72 2.04 -6.69 -2.57
N LEU A 73 2.89 -5.66 -2.67
CA LEU A 73 2.47 -4.36 -3.19
C LEU A 73 2.68 -4.37 -4.69
N LYS A 74 1.60 -4.22 -5.46
CA LYS A 74 1.66 -4.26 -6.92
C LYS A 74 0.73 -3.25 -7.58
N PRO A 75 1.02 -2.84 -8.83
CA PRO A 75 0.07 -2.10 -9.64
C PRO A 75 -1.22 -2.89 -9.84
N ASP A 76 -2.34 -2.19 -9.79
CA ASP A 76 -3.65 -2.75 -10.15
C ASP A 76 -4.04 -2.22 -11.54
N LYS A 77 -3.89 -3.08 -12.53
CA LYS A 77 -4.18 -2.71 -13.93
C LYS A 77 -5.66 -2.87 -14.30
N ALA A 78 -6.45 -3.51 -13.41
CA ALA A 78 -7.81 -3.92 -13.75
C ALA A 78 -8.84 -2.80 -13.63
N LEU A 79 -8.66 -1.84 -12.70
CA LEU A 79 -9.68 -0.83 -12.40
C LEU A 79 -9.28 0.58 -12.80
N PHE A 80 -8.01 0.96 -12.62
CA PHE A 80 -7.53 2.31 -12.96
C PHE A 80 -6.05 2.26 -13.39
N PRO A 81 -5.64 2.97 -14.46
CA PRO A 81 -4.28 2.91 -14.98
C PRO A 81 -3.18 3.32 -13.98
N ASN A 82 -3.54 4.04 -12.92
CA ASN A 82 -2.62 4.57 -11.91
C ASN A 82 -2.94 4.10 -10.50
N SER A 83 -3.66 2.99 -10.32
CA SER A 83 -3.96 2.44 -9.02
C SER A 83 -2.99 1.31 -8.65
N GLY A 84 -2.85 1.08 -7.35
CA GLY A 84 -2.11 -0.04 -6.83
C GLY A 84 -2.88 -0.73 -5.71
N LYS A 85 -2.47 -1.95 -5.39
CA LYS A 85 -3.07 -2.73 -4.31
C LYS A 85 -2.02 -3.45 -3.48
N ILE A 86 -2.39 -3.73 -2.23
CA ILE A 86 -1.71 -4.67 -1.37
C ILE A 86 -2.54 -5.96 -1.34
N VAL A 87 -1.88 -7.08 -1.54
CA VAL A 87 -2.51 -8.40 -1.57
C VAL A 87 -1.71 -9.40 -0.75
N VAL A 88 -2.38 -10.40 -0.20
CA VAL A 88 -1.75 -11.60 0.32
C VAL A 88 -1.87 -12.68 -0.74
N GLU A 89 -0.76 -13.23 -1.19
CA GLU A 89 -0.67 -14.28 -2.21
C GLU A 89 -0.05 -15.54 -1.61
N ASN A 90 -0.52 -16.72 -2.03
CA ASN A 90 0.19 -17.95 -1.74
C ASN A 90 1.45 -18.10 -2.59
N ALA A 91 2.22 -19.17 -2.40
CA ALA A 91 3.44 -19.46 -3.16
C ALA A 91 3.22 -19.52 -4.69
N SER A 92 2.01 -19.92 -5.13
CA SER A 92 1.64 -19.99 -6.55
C SER A 92 1.16 -18.63 -7.11
N GLY A 93 1.18 -17.56 -6.32
CA GLY A 93 0.76 -16.21 -6.74
C GLY A 93 -0.76 -16.01 -6.76
N VAL A 94 -1.53 -16.90 -6.16
CA VAL A 94 -2.99 -16.79 -6.04
C VAL A 94 -3.34 -15.87 -4.88
N GLU A 95 -4.09 -14.79 -5.18
CA GLU A 95 -4.54 -13.82 -4.18
C GLU A 95 -5.53 -14.46 -3.20
N GLN A 96 -5.34 -14.21 -1.90
CA GLN A 96 -6.23 -14.66 -0.86
C GLN A 96 -7.39 -13.70 -0.72
N PHE A 97 -8.62 -14.19 -0.88
CA PHE A 97 -9.83 -13.39 -0.79
C PHE A 97 -9.97 -12.74 0.60
N GLY A 98 -10.40 -11.49 0.64
CA GLY A 98 -10.60 -10.72 1.89
C GLY A 98 -9.36 -9.96 2.40
N PHE A 99 -8.16 -10.22 1.84
CA PHE A 99 -6.91 -9.55 2.25
C PHE A 99 -6.37 -8.56 1.20
N THR A 100 -7.15 -8.29 0.16
CA THR A 100 -6.77 -7.31 -0.87
C THR A 100 -7.29 -5.93 -0.50
N LYS A 101 -6.40 -4.92 -0.52
CA LYS A 101 -6.75 -3.50 -0.30
C LYS A 101 -6.12 -2.62 -1.36
N SER A 102 -6.87 -1.63 -1.85
CA SER A 102 -6.32 -0.61 -2.73
C SER A 102 -5.35 0.32 -1.97
N PHE A 103 -4.43 0.98 -2.68
CA PHE A 103 -3.55 1.96 -2.04
C PHE A 103 -4.34 3.13 -1.44
N ASP A 104 -5.39 3.58 -2.09
CA ASP A 104 -6.25 4.62 -1.54
C ASP A 104 -6.94 4.18 -0.24
N GLU A 105 -7.38 2.94 -0.15
CA GLU A 105 -7.96 2.38 1.07
C GLU A 105 -6.90 2.24 2.17
N LEU A 106 -5.70 1.75 1.82
CA LEU A 106 -4.58 1.62 2.74
C LEU A 106 -4.12 2.98 3.30
N LEU A 107 -4.07 4.01 2.45
CA LEU A 107 -3.61 5.35 2.79
C LEU A 107 -4.71 6.23 3.40
N ARG A 108 -5.96 5.81 3.33
CA ARG A 108 -7.08 6.58 3.84
C ARG A 108 -7.01 6.71 5.36
N VAL A 109 -6.50 7.86 5.80
CA VAL A 109 -6.50 8.29 7.19
C VAL A 109 -7.47 9.48 7.30
N PRO A 110 -8.54 9.41 8.09
CA PRO A 110 -9.57 10.44 8.13
C PRO A 110 -9.02 11.84 8.40
N GLU A 111 -7.97 11.95 9.20
CA GLU A 111 -7.30 13.20 9.55
C GLU A 111 -6.48 13.80 8.40
N MET A 112 -6.11 12.98 7.42
CA MET A 112 -5.35 13.37 6.23
C MET A 112 -6.22 13.49 4.98
N GLU A 113 -7.54 13.39 5.11
CA GLU A 113 -8.42 13.59 3.96
C GLU A 113 -8.19 14.96 3.30
N PRO A 114 -8.04 15.01 1.97
CA PRO A 114 -7.79 16.26 1.27
C PRO A 114 -8.93 17.26 1.50
N LYS A 115 -8.58 18.52 1.70
CA LYS A 115 -9.57 19.61 1.76
C LYS A 115 -10.33 19.66 0.44
N ARG A 116 -11.65 19.81 0.52
CA ARG A 116 -12.48 20.00 -0.67
C ARG A 116 -12.43 21.46 -1.11
N THR A 117 -12.30 21.64 -2.42
CA THR A 117 -12.45 22.98 -3.02
C THR A 117 -13.89 23.49 -2.86
N LEU A 118 -14.03 24.79 -2.68
CA LEU A 118 -15.35 25.43 -2.65
C LEU A 118 -15.93 25.39 -4.06
N THR A 119 -17.25 25.22 -4.15
CA THR A 119 -17.97 25.27 -5.43
C THR A 119 -17.89 26.69 -6.00
N GLU A 120 -17.45 26.81 -7.23
CA GLU A 120 -17.33 28.09 -7.92
C GLU A 120 -18.69 28.72 -8.24
N LYS A 121 -18.67 29.99 -8.66
CA LYS A 121 -19.87 30.83 -8.90
C LYS A 121 -20.80 30.36 -10.03
N GLN A 122 -20.42 29.31 -10.76
CA GLN A 122 -21.18 28.80 -11.92
C GLN A 122 -22.45 27.99 -11.56
N ASP A 123 -22.66 27.67 -10.29
CA ASP A 123 -23.88 26.97 -9.85
C ASP A 123 -25.04 27.98 -9.71
N PRO A 124 -26.12 27.90 -10.51
CA PRO A 124 -27.19 28.89 -10.56
C PRO A 124 -27.99 28.98 -9.24
N ASN A 125 -27.99 27.96 -8.43
CA ASN A 125 -28.73 27.90 -7.18
C ASN A 125 -27.91 28.46 -6.01
N PHE A 126 -28.13 29.73 -5.66
CA PHE A 126 -27.41 30.40 -4.59
C PHE A 126 -27.50 29.69 -3.23
N LEU A 127 -28.70 29.25 -2.84
CA LEU A 127 -28.93 28.59 -1.54
C LEU A 127 -28.22 27.24 -1.46
N ASP A 128 -28.30 26.42 -2.49
CA ASP A 128 -27.64 25.11 -2.54
C ASP A 128 -26.11 25.26 -2.55
N ARG A 129 -25.60 26.23 -3.30
CA ARG A 129 -24.18 26.58 -3.28
C ARG A 129 -23.72 27.04 -1.90
N TRP A 130 -24.48 27.92 -1.25
CA TRP A 130 -24.16 28.42 0.09
C TRP A 130 -24.14 27.28 1.12
N LEU A 131 -25.16 26.42 1.15
CA LEU A 131 -25.23 25.28 2.05
C LEU A 131 -24.09 24.28 1.80
N ARG A 132 -23.79 23.99 0.53
CA ARG A 132 -22.69 23.11 0.13
C ARG A 132 -21.34 23.69 0.58
N ASN A 133 -21.08 24.96 0.31
CA ASN A 133 -19.87 25.64 0.70
C ASN A 133 -19.73 25.74 2.23
N TRP A 134 -20.82 25.97 2.95
CA TRP A 134 -20.83 25.96 4.40
C TRP A 134 -20.45 24.59 4.96
N ARG A 135 -21.01 23.50 4.43
CA ARG A 135 -20.66 22.11 4.79
C ARG A 135 -19.19 21.82 4.49
N ILE A 136 -18.68 22.25 3.33
CA ILE A 136 -17.28 22.10 2.94
C ILE A 136 -16.36 22.87 3.90
N LYS A 137 -16.66 24.14 4.20
CA LYS A 137 -15.90 24.95 5.17
C LYS A 137 -15.86 24.29 6.54
N ARG A 138 -17.02 23.86 7.05
CA ARG A 138 -17.11 23.18 8.36
C ARG A 138 -16.31 21.90 8.40
N ARG A 139 -16.30 21.12 7.30
CA ARG A 139 -15.46 19.94 7.17
C ARG A 139 -13.98 20.28 7.12
N ASN A 140 -13.59 21.25 6.29
CA ASN A 140 -12.21 21.67 6.15
C ASN A 140 -11.64 22.19 7.47
N ASN A 141 -12.42 22.98 8.22
CA ASN A 141 -12.01 23.45 9.56
C ASN A 141 -11.80 22.28 10.54
N LYS A 142 -12.68 21.28 10.52
CA LYS A 142 -12.48 20.07 11.34
C LYS A 142 -11.20 19.33 10.97
N LEU A 143 -10.85 19.29 9.68
CA LEU A 143 -9.62 18.68 9.20
C LEU A 143 -8.38 19.48 9.63
N GLU A 144 -8.45 20.82 9.63
CA GLU A 144 -7.35 21.67 10.12
C GLU A 144 -6.99 21.41 11.59
N HIS A 145 -8.01 21.19 12.43
CA HIS A 145 -7.80 20.89 13.85
C HIS A 145 -7.34 19.45 14.13
N LYS A 146 -7.46 18.57 13.15
CA LYS A 146 -7.11 17.14 13.27
C LYS A 146 -5.94 16.69 12.40
N GLN A 147 -5.25 17.64 11.74
CA GLN A 147 -4.11 17.28 10.89
C GLN A 147 -3.02 16.61 11.72
N ILE A 148 -2.81 15.32 11.45
CA ILE A 148 -1.62 14.61 11.93
C ILE A 148 -0.42 15.00 11.08
N ASP A 149 0.76 15.01 11.66
CA ASP A 149 1.97 15.25 10.89
C ASP A 149 2.25 14.08 9.93
N MET A 150 3.09 14.33 8.92
CA MET A 150 3.44 13.33 7.92
C MET A 150 4.06 12.08 8.55
N ARG A 151 4.83 12.21 9.62
CA ARG A 151 5.47 11.08 10.27
C ARG A 151 4.42 10.19 10.93
N ALA A 152 3.46 10.76 11.64
CA ALA A 152 2.35 10.04 12.24
C ALA A 152 1.49 9.34 11.17
N PHE A 153 1.22 10.01 10.03
CA PHE A 153 0.55 9.41 8.89
C PHE A 153 1.30 8.17 8.37
N LEU A 154 2.59 8.30 8.09
CA LEU A 154 3.40 7.19 7.57
C LEU A 154 3.55 6.05 8.59
N ASP A 155 3.54 6.35 9.89
CA ASP A 155 3.52 5.33 10.94
C ASP A 155 2.19 4.54 10.96
N ILE A 156 1.06 5.20 10.72
CA ILE A 156 -0.25 4.52 10.58
C ILE A 156 -0.24 3.62 9.34
N VAL A 157 0.25 4.13 8.21
CA VAL A 157 0.37 3.34 6.97
C VAL A 157 1.30 2.13 7.17
N TYR A 158 2.44 2.33 7.83
CA TYR A 158 3.35 1.24 8.19
C TYR A 158 2.64 0.16 9.02
N LYS A 159 1.88 0.55 10.05
CA LYS A 159 1.12 -0.40 10.89
C LYS A 159 0.14 -1.21 10.06
N ARG A 160 -0.56 -0.60 9.10
CA ARG A 160 -1.50 -1.31 8.21
C ARG A 160 -0.80 -2.32 7.30
N ILE A 161 0.41 -2.00 6.81
CA ILE A 161 1.21 -2.95 6.03
C ILE A 161 1.72 -4.08 6.94
N ALA A 162 2.13 -3.76 8.16
CA ALA A 162 2.54 -4.76 9.14
C ALA A 162 1.37 -5.71 9.53
N GLU A 163 0.16 -5.19 9.66
CA GLU A 163 -1.05 -6.00 9.86
C GLU A 163 -1.27 -6.99 8.69
N ALA A 164 -1.04 -6.58 7.44
CA ALA A 164 -1.13 -7.50 6.30
C ALA A 164 -0.07 -8.60 6.37
N VAL A 165 1.14 -8.29 6.86
CA VAL A 165 2.20 -9.29 7.10
C VAL A 165 1.78 -10.26 8.22
N ASN A 166 1.24 -9.77 9.34
CA ASN A 166 0.76 -10.60 10.43
C ASN A 166 -0.41 -11.50 9.98
N ASN A 167 -1.31 -10.99 9.13
CA ASN A 167 -2.39 -11.80 8.56
C ASN A 167 -1.85 -12.93 7.67
N ALA A 168 -0.78 -12.69 6.91
CA ALA A 168 -0.13 -13.74 6.14
C ALA A 168 0.51 -14.81 7.05
N GLU A 169 1.06 -14.43 8.20
CA GLU A 169 1.56 -15.36 9.22
C GLU A 169 0.44 -16.19 9.81
N TYR A 170 -0.65 -15.56 10.21
CA TYR A 170 -1.83 -16.26 10.74
C TYR A 170 -2.40 -17.28 9.74
N LEU A 171 -2.48 -16.92 8.45
CA LEU A 171 -2.91 -17.88 7.42
C LEU A 171 -1.96 -19.08 7.27
N SER A 172 -0.65 -18.87 7.46
CA SER A 172 0.33 -19.95 7.45
C SER A 172 0.10 -20.93 8.60
N GLU A 173 -0.07 -20.39 9.81
CA GLU A 173 -0.36 -21.20 11.01
C GLU A 173 -1.66 -22.01 10.87
N LEU A 174 -2.72 -21.38 10.31
CA LEU A 174 -3.98 -22.08 10.04
C LEU A 174 -3.82 -23.24 9.05
N ASN A 175 -2.97 -23.09 8.03
CA ASN A 175 -2.71 -24.14 7.06
C ASN A 175 -1.90 -25.29 7.66
N GLU A 176 -0.93 -25.00 8.51
CA GLU A 176 -0.18 -26.03 9.25
C GLU A 176 -1.11 -26.86 10.11
N ILE A 177 -2.01 -26.25 10.87
CA ILE A 177 -2.99 -26.95 11.71
C ILE A 177 -3.92 -27.85 10.86
N LYS A 178 -4.33 -27.41 9.67
CA LYS A 178 -5.19 -28.23 8.78
C LYS A 178 -4.46 -29.45 8.19
N ASN A 179 -3.16 -29.35 8.02
CA ASN A 179 -2.35 -30.44 7.47
C ASN A 179 -1.92 -31.48 8.52
N ILE A 180 -2.15 -31.21 9.81
CA ILE A 180 -1.89 -32.15 10.92
C ILE A 180 -3.07 -33.13 11.12
N LYS A 181 -4.21 -32.93 10.49
CA LYS A 181 -5.38 -33.84 10.51
C LYS A 181 -5.37 -34.80 9.33
#